data_1e8d0cfae35326c17db45f0903943608
#
_entry.id   1e8d0cfae35326c17db45f0903943608
#
_cell.length_a   1.000
_cell.length_b   1.000
_cell.length_c   1.000
_cell.angle_alpha   90.00
_cell.angle_beta   90.00
_cell.angle_gamma   90.00
#
_symmetry.space_group_name_H-M   'P 1'
#
loop_
_entity.id
_entity.type
_entity.pdbx_description
1 polymer ?
#
loop_
_entity_poly.entity_id
_entity_poly.type
_entity_poly.pdbx_seq_one_letter_code
_entity_poly.pdbx_strand_id
1 'polypeptide(L)'
;MSLEIPQRSPLCDSHREEVASLVTHAAGVVFSIASMVTMLFLSWGTPMKVFSAAIFGTSLVLLYTSSTLYHFSTSPRWKAHFQSLDHACIYLLIAGSYTPITLVTLRGAIGGWLFGIVWSLAICGVLIKTMRKGKKDHWISTLLYLAMGWIIIFAFGPLLQRLSPPGVWWLVAGGCTYSLGIIFYAWNRLPFNHAIWHLFVLGGSACHVWAISCYVLP
;
A
#
# COMPACT_ATOMS: atom_id res chain seq x y z
N MET A 1 -0.90 -36.69 22.77
CA MET A 1 -1.08 -35.25 22.63
C MET A 1 -0.22 -34.84 21.44
N SER A 2 -0.81 -34.96 20.23
CA SER A 2 -0.13 -34.57 18.98
C SER A 2 0.01 -33.05 18.96
N LEU A 3 1.24 -32.56 18.98
CA LEU A 3 1.57 -31.19 18.72
C LEU A 3 1.11 -30.87 17.29
N GLU A 4 -0.03 -30.21 17.16
CA GLU A 4 -0.46 -29.65 15.87
C GLU A 4 0.62 -28.65 15.43
N ILE A 5 1.33 -28.98 14.38
CA ILE A 5 2.26 -28.07 13.70
C ILE A 5 1.41 -26.89 13.21
N PRO A 6 1.73 -25.65 13.61
CA PRO A 6 0.98 -24.47 13.14
C PRO A 6 0.88 -24.53 11.62
N GLN A 7 -0.33 -24.40 11.07
CA GLN A 7 -0.52 -24.37 9.63
C GLN A 7 0.27 -23.18 9.06
N ARG A 8 1.23 -23.50 8.19
CA ARG A 8 2.08 -22.51 7.51
C ARG A 8 1.23 -21.57 6.70
N SER A 9 1.65 -20.30 6.61
CA SER A 9 1.09 -19.35 5.67
C SER A 9 1.20 -19.90 4.25
N PRO A 10 0.17 -19.77 3.40
CA PRO A 10 0.30 -20.11 1.99
C PRO A 10 1.33 -19.25 1.23
N LEU A 11 1.89 -18.22 1.87
CA LEU A 11 2.85 -17.26 1.31
C LEU A 11 4.26 -17.41 1.89
N CYS A 12 4.46 -18.25 2.93
CA CYS A 12 5.77 -18.45 3.57
C CYS A 12 6.04 -19.96 3.73
N ASP A 13 7.16 -20.40 3.23
CA ASP A 13 7.55 -21.82 3.24
C ASP A 13 8.12 -22.27 4.59
N SER A 14 8.58 -21.33 5.44
CA SER A 14 9.19 -21.62 6.72
C SER A 14 8.75 -20.66 7.83
N HIS A 15 8.92 -21.07 9.09
CA HIS A 15 8.69 -20.19 10.23
C HIS A 15 9.60 -18.95 10.22
N ARG A 16 10.83 -19.08 9.71
CA ARG A 16 11.77 -17.96 9.61
C ARG A 16 11.29 -16.90 8.61
N GLU A 17 10.70 -17.32 7.51
CA GLU A 17 10.10 -16.41 6.53
C GLU A 17 8.88 -15.71 7.09
N GLU A 18 8.05 -16.41 7.86
CA GLU A 18 6.91 -15.83 8.55
C GLU A 18 7.36 -14.72 9.54
N VAL A 19 8.41 -15.00 10.33
CA VAL A 19 9.00 -14.03 11.26
C VAL A 19 9.62 -12.85 10.51
N ALA A 20 10.34 -13.08 9.41
CA ALA A 20 10.90 -12.00 8.60
C ALA A 20 9.80 -11.10 8.02
N SER A 21 8.73 -11.68 7.51
CA SER A 21 7.56 -10.94 7.01
C SER A 21 6.86 -10.15 8.11
N LEU A 22 6.72 -10.74 9.30
CA LEU A 22 6.17 -10.08 10.48
C LEU A 22 7.02 -8.85 10.87
N VAL A 23 8.33 -9.02 11.02
CA VAL A 23 9.24 -7.95 11.47
C VAL A 23 9.30 -6.80 10.48
N THR A 24 9.35 -7.09 9.18
CA THR A 24 9.39 -6.04 8.14
C THR A 24 8.14 -5.15 8.18
N HIS A 25 6.94 -5.74 8.31
CA HIS A 25 5.72 -4.95 8.35
C HIS A 25 5.39 -4.38 9.75
N ALA A 26 5.87 -5.00 10.84
CA ALA A 26 5.84 -4.36 12.16
C ALA A 26 6.67 -3.06 12.19
N ALA A 27 7.85 -3.06 11.56
CA ALA A 27 8.62 -1.83 11.35
C ALA A 27 7.84 -0.84 10.46
N GLY A 28 7.09 -1.33 9.47
CA GLY A 28 6.18 -0.54 8.64
C GLY A 28 5.06 0.13 9.43
N VAL A 29 4.54 -0.51 10.50
CA VAL A 29 3.54 0.13 11.39
C VAL A 29 4.14 1.36 12.07
N VAL A 30 5.35 1.24 12.63
CA VAL A 30 6.03 2.38 13.28
C VAL A 30 6.29 3.50 12.27
N PHE A 31 6.82 3.14 11.09
CA PHE A 31 7.03 4.06 9.98
C PHE A 31 5.74 4.78 9.57
N SER A 32 4.62 4.06 9.43
CA SER A 32 3.35 4.62 8.97
C SER A 32 2.73 5.59 9.97
N ILE A 33 2.82 5.29 11.28
CA ILE A 33 2.35 6.19 12.34
C ILE A 33 3.19 7.48 12.35
N ALA A 34 4.52 7.37 12.34
CA ALA A 34 5.41 8.52 12.29
C ALA A 34 5.16 9.38 11.04
N SER A 35 4.99 8.75 9.88
CA SER A 35 4.68 9.42 8.61
C SER A 35 3.34 10.15 8.66
N MET A 36 2.30 9.51 9.21
CA MET A 36 0.98 10.12 9.35
C MET A 36 1.03 11.36 10.23
N VAL A 37 1.69 11.27 11.41
CA VAL A 37 1.84 12.42 12.32
C VAL A 37 2.59 13.55 11.63
N THR A 38 3.69 13.25 10.94
CA THR A 38 4.48 14.25 10.19
C THR A 38 3.65 14.93 9.11
N MET A 39 2.92 14.15 8.29
CA MET A 39 2.09 14.69 7.22
C MET A 39 0.94 15.56 7.76
N LEU A 40 0.31 15.17 8.88
CA LEU A 40 -0.72 15.96 9.53
C LEU A 40 -0.17 17.29 10.08
N PHE A 41 1.03 17.26 10.65
CA PHE A 41 1.70 18.47 11.12
C PHE A 41 2.02 19.42 9.97
N LEU A 42 2.60 18.92 8.87
CA LEU A 42 2.94 19.71 7.68
C LEU A 42 1.71 20.30 6.98
N SER A 43 0.56 19.65 7.10
CA SER A 43 -0.70 20.08 6.46
C SER A 43 -1.55 21.02 7.33
N TRP A 44 -1.09 21.34 8.54
CA TRP A 44 -1.86 22.12 9.52
C TRP A 44 -2.35 23.46 8.94
N GLY A 45 -3.59 23.81 9.23
CA GLY A 45 -4.20 25.05 8.75
C GLY A 45 -4.83 24.98 7.35
N THR A 46 -4.62 23.90 6.58
CA THR A 46 -5.23 23.73 5.26
C THR A 46 -6.14 22.49 5.24
N PRO A 47 -7.47 22.61 5.36
CA PRO A 47 -8.37 21.47 5.54
C PRO A 47 -8.22 20.37 4.50
N MET A 48 -8.04 20.72 3.22
CA MET A 48 -7.87 19.73 2.15
C MET A 48 -6.55 18.98 2.25
N LYS A 49 -5.46 19.64 2.67
CA LYS A 49 -4.16 19.00 2.91
C LYS A 49 -4.26 18.06 4.12
N VAL A 50 -4.89 18.50 5.23
CA VAL A 50 -5.13 17.68 6.43
C VAL A 50 -5.96 16.44 6.08
N PHE A 51 -7.05 16.61 5.35
CA PHE A 51 -7.89 15.49 4.90
C PHE A 51 -7.07 14.49 4.06
N SER A 52 -6.31 14.99 3.11
CA SER A 52 -5.49 14.15 2.23
C SER A 52 -4.38 13.40 2.99
N ALA A 53 -3.71 14.08 3.92
CA ALA A 53 -2.70 13.50 4.80
C ALA A 53 -3.29 12.42 5.72
N ALA A 54 -4.48 12.67 6.29
CA ALA A 54 -5.19 11.71 7.13
C ALA A 54 -5.56 10.44 6.35
N ILE A 55 -6.11 10.59 5.14
CA ILE A 55 -6.51 9.44 4.29
C ILE A 55 -5.30 8.61 3.91
N PHE A 56 -4.23 9.23 3.41
CA PHE A 56 -3.01 8.49 3.03
C PHE A 56 -2.34 7.86 4.26
N GLY A 57 -2.16 8.60 5.35
CA GLY A 57 -1.57 8.08 6.59
C GLY A 57 -2.37 6.90 7.16
N THR A 58 -3.70 7.01 7.20
CA THR A 58 -4.58 5.92 7.66
C THR A 58 -4.44 4.69 6.77
N SER A 59 -4.37 4.85 5.44
CA SER A 59 -4.21 3.72 4.52
C SER A 59 -2.89 2.98 4.72
N LEU A 60 -1.79 3.71 5.02
CA LEU A 60 -0.50 3.12 5.39
C LEU A 60 -0.61 2.31 6.69
N VAL A 61 -1.20 2.90 7.74
CA VAL A 61 -1.37 2.23 9.05
C VAL A 61 -2.22 0.97 8.90
N LEU A 62 -3.32 1.03 8.15
CA LEU A 62 -4.19 -0.12 7.91
C LEU A 62 -3.46 -1.25 7.20
N LEU A 63 -2.69 -0.95 6.13
CA LEU A 63 -1.94 -1.97 5.40
C LEU A 63 -0.93 -2.65 6.32
N TYR A 64 -0.03 -1.89 6.94
CA TYR A 64 1.04 -2.48 7.74
C TYR A 64 0.53 -3.21 8.97
N THR A 65 -0.55 -2.71 9.59
CA THR A 65 -1.18 -3.38 10.74
C THR A 65 -1.87 -4.69 10.32
N SER A 66 -2.66 -4.68 9.24
CA SER A 66 -3.35 -5.89 8.77
C SER A 66 -2.35 -6.97 8.35
N SER A 67 -1.27 -6.60 7.69
CA SER A 67 -0.20 -7.52 7.31
C SER A 67 0.58 -8.07 8.51
N THR A 68 0.91 -7.20 9.48
CA THR A 68 1.54 -7.64 10.74
C THR A 68 0.66 -8.65 11.47
N LEU A 69 -0.65 -8.38 11.58
CA LEU A 69 -1.60 -9.30 12.22
C LEU A 69 -1.76 -10.62 11.44
N TYR A 70 -1.70 -10.57 10.11
CA TYR A 70 -1.72 -11.76 9.27
C TYR A 70 -0.52 -12.66 9.58
N HIS A 71 0.70 -12.13 9.60
CA HIS A 71 1.92 -12.91 9.87
C HIS A 71 2.06 -13.31 11.35
N PHE A 72 1.50 -12.52 12.28
CA PHE A 72 1.47 -12.86 13.71
C PHE A 72 0.48 -13.97 14.04
N SER A 73 -0.61 -14.08 13.28
CA SER A 73 -1.72 -14.98 13.62
C SER A 73 -1.36 -16.45 13.40
N THR A 74 -1.52 -17.27 14.44
CA THR A 74 -1.33 -18.74 14.41
C THR A 74 -2.66 -19.48 14.20
N SER A 75 -3.80 -18.86 14.49
CA SER A 75 -5.13 -19.45 14.31
C SER A 75 -5.52 -19.45 12.82
N PRO A 76 -5.87 -20.60 12.21
CA PRO A 76 -6.25 -20.68 10.80
C PRO A 76 -7.40 -19.74 10.43
N ARG A 77 -8.38 -19.60 11.32
CA ARG A 77 -9.54 -18.71 11.11
C ARG A 77 -9.12 -17.24 11.06
N TRP A 78 -8.34 -16.77 12.02
CA TRP A 78 -7.87 -15.39 12.09
C TRP A 78 -6.85 -15.09 10.98
N LYS A 79 -5.97 -16.04 10.69
CA LYS A 79 -5.01 -15.93 9.61
C LYS A 79 -5.68 -15.71 8.25
N ALA A 80 -6.70 -16.49 7.92
CA ALA A 80 -7.49 -16.31 6.69
C ALA A 80 -8.23 -14.96 6.66
N HIS A 81 -8.69 -14.48 7.82
CA HIS A 81 -9.36 -13.19 7.93
C HIS A 81 -8.36 -12.04 7.69
N PHE A 82 -7.22 -12.05 8.39
CA PHE A 82 -6.20 -11.02 8.25
C PHE A 82 -5.52 -11.04 6.88
N GLN A 83 -5.34 -12.20 6.24
CA GLN A 83 -4.89 -12.30 4.85
C GLN A 83 -5.83 -11.54 3.89
N SER A 84 -7.13 -11.72 4.07
CA SER A 84 -8.12 -11.02 3.26
C SER A 84 -8.07 -9.50 3.46
N LEU A 85 -7.86 -9.05 4.71
CA LEU A 85 -7.71 -7.63 5.04
C LEU A 85 -6.40 -7.07 4.50
N ASP A 86 -5.28 -7.77 4.68
CA ASP A 86 -3.97 -7.39 4.15
C ASP A 86 -4.05 -7.10 2.64
N HIS A 87 -4.59 -8.03 1.87
CA HIS A 87 -4.76 -7.84 0.43
C HIS A 87 -5.79 -6.75 0.07
N ALA A 88 -6.85 -6.57 0.87
CA ALA A 88 -7.82 -5.49 0.66
C ALA A 88 -7.19 -4.11 0.92
N CYS A 89 -6.32 -4.01 1.93
CA CYS A 89 -5.63 -2.78 2.28
C CYS A 89 -4.65 -2.29 1.21
N ILE A 90 -4.16 -3.17 0.29
CA ILE A 90 -3.36 -2.73 -0.86
C ILE A 90 -4.17 -1.79 -1.76
N TYR A 91 -5.43 -2.10 -2.04
CA TYR A 91 -6.32 -1.21 -2.80
C TYR A 91 -6.49 0.14 -2.11
N LEU A 92 -6.68 0.12 -0.76
CA LEU A 92 -6.83 1.34 0.03
C LEU A 92 -5.54 2.16 0.05
N LEU A 93 -4.37 1.52 0.12
CA LEU A 93 -3.08 2.22 0.08
C LEU A 93 -2.86 2.90 -1.28
N ILE A 94 -3.18 2.22 -2.39
CA ILE A 94 -3.09 2.83 -3.71
C ILE A 94 -3.99 4.06 -3.78
N ALA A 95 -5.28 3.95 -3.46
CA ALA A 95 -6.20 5.08 -3.49
C ALA A 95 -5.81 6.19 -2.49
N GLY A 96 -5.33 5.80 -1.30
CA GLY A 96 -4.83 6.71 -0.29
C GLY A 96 -3.65 7.55 -0.78
N SER A 97 -2.67 6.94 -1.46
CA SER A 97 -1.51 7.65 -2.01
C SER A 97 -1.88 8.61 -3.16
N TYR A 98 -2.92 8.30 -3.93
CA TYR A 98 -3.48 9.20 -4.93
C TYR A 98 -4.18 10.41 -4.33
N THR A 99 -4.75 10.30 -3.14
CA THR A 99 -5.60 11.34 -2.54
C THR A 99 -4.92 12.70 -2.46
N PRO A 100 -3.69 12.87 -1.89
CA PRO A 100 -3.02 14.16 -1.88
C PRO A 100 -2.63 14.66 -3.27
N ILE A 101 -2.28 13.78 -4.19
CA ILE A 101 -1.93 14.16 -5.57
C ILE A 101 -3.15 14.71 -6.30
N THR A 102 -4.29 14.06 -6.19
CA THR A 102 -5.51 14.41 -6.92
C THR A 102 -6.21 15.63 -6.33
N LEU A 103 -6.29 15.73 -5.00
CA LEU A 103 -7.05 16.78 -4.34
C LEU A 103 -6.22 18.03 -4.03
N VAL A 104 -4.90 17.91 -3.88
CA VAL A 104 -4.02 19.04 -3.57
C VAL A 104 -3.25 19.50 -4.82
N THR A 105 -2.54 18.61 -5.51
CA THR A 105 -1.71 18.97 -6.68
C THR A 105 -2.55 19.18 -7.93
N LEU A 106 -3.38 18.19 -8.30
CA LEU A 106 -4.11 18.21 -9.57
C LEU A 106 -5.45 18.95 -9.53
N ARG A 107 -5.85 19.53 -8.46
CA ARG A 107 -7.11 20.27 -8.22
C ARG A 107 -8.02 20.49 -9.45
N GLY A 108 -9.34 20.49 -9.26
CA GLY A 108 -10.30 20.72 -10.33
C GLY A 108 -10.73 19.43 -11.03
N ALA A 109 -11.21 19.54 -12.27
CA ALA A 109 -11.88 18.43 -12.96
C ALA A 109 -10.99 17.20 -13.13
N ILE A 110 -9.73 17.36 -13.56
CA ILE A 110 -8.79 16.23 -13.78
C ILE A 110 -8.52 15.49 -12.46
N GLY A 111 -8.21 16.24 -11.39
CA GLY A 111 -7.98 15.64 -10.06
C GLY A 111 -9.23 14.95 -9.52
N GLY A 112 -10.41 15.56 -9.66
CA GLY A 112 -11.67 14.99 -9.24
C GLY A 112 -12.04 13.70 -9.98
N TRP A 113 -11.89 13.68 -11.30
CA TRP A 113 -12.11 12.46 -12.09
C TRP A 113 -11.14 11.33 -11.71
N LEU A 114 -9.86 11.64 -11.59
CA LEU A 114 -8.85 10.65 -11.21
C LEU A 114 -9.10 10.10 -9.80
N PHE A 115 -9.42 10.97 -8.84
CA PHE A 115 -9.83 10.58 -7.49
C PHE A 115 -11.03 9.62 -7.52
N GLY A 116 -12.09 9.99 -8.25
CA GLY A 116 -13.30 9.17 -8.37
C GLY A 116 -13.02 7.79 -8.97
N ILE A 117 -12.25 7.73 -10.06
CA ILE A 117 -11.89 6.46 -10.71
C ILE A 117 -11.09 5.56 -9.76
N VAL A 118 -10.03 6.08 -9.15
CA VAL A 118 -9.14 5.27 -8.31
C VAL A 118 -9.84 4.78 -7.05
N TRP A 119 -10.66 5.63 -6.40
CA TRP A 119 -11.44 5.21 -5.23
C TRP A 119 -12.56 4.23 -5.59
N SER A 120 -13.23 4.38 -6.72
CA SER A 120 -14.23 3.41 -7.19
C SER A 120 -13.60 2.03 -7.42
N LEU A 121 -12.44 1.98 -8.08
CA LEU A 121 -11.70 0.73 -8.28
C LEU A 121 -11.23 0.13 -6.95
N ALA A 122 -10.78 0.95 -6.00
CA ALA A 122 -10.37 0.50 -4.68
C ALA A 122 -11.53 -0.11 -3.90
N ILE A 123 -12.69 0.54 -3.87
CA ILE A 123 -13.91 0.03 -3.21
C ILE A 123 -14.33 -1.29 -3.82
N CYS A 124 -14.39 -1.39 -5.15
CA CYS A 124 -14.69 -2.64 -5.84
C CYS A 124 -13.69 -3.76 -5.48
N GLY A 125 -12.38 -3.43 -5.47
CA GLY A 125 -11.32 -4.37 -5.11
C GLY A 125 -11.45 -4.88 -3.66
N VAL A 126 -11.72 -3.98 -2.71
CA VAL A 126 -11.96 -4.33 -1.30
C VAL A 126 -13.19 -5.24 -1.17
N LEU A 127 -14.30 -4.91 -1.82
CA LEU A 127 -15.52 -5.73 -1.79
C LEU A 127 -15.26 -7.15 -2.33
N ILE A 128 -14.58 -7.24 -3.49
CA ILE A 128 -14.23 -8.53 -4.08
C ILE A 128 -13.36 -9.37 -3.12
N LYS A 129 -12.35 -8.75 -2.48
CA LYS A 129 -11.46 -9.44 -1.55
C LYS A 129 -12.19 -9.92 -0.30
N THR A 130 -13.03 -9.09 0.28
CA THR A 130 -13.78 -9.43 1.49
C THR A 130 -14.84 -10.52 1.23
N MET A 131 -15.45 -10.54 0.04
CA MET A 131 -16.40 -11.59 -0.36
C MET A 131 -15.72 -12.92 -0.67
N ARG A 132 -14.44 -12.92 -1.05
CA ARG A 132 -13.66 -14.11 -1.44
C ARG A 132 -12.73 -14.63 -0.33
N LYS A 133 -13.06 -14.40 0.93
CA LYS A 133 -12.25 -14.80 2.10
C LYS A 133 -11.71 -16.23 1.98
N GLY A 134 -10.42 -16.41 2.27
CA GLY A 134 -9.77 -17.72 2.32
C GLY A 134 -9.52 -18.39 0.96
N LYS A 135 -9.85 -17.74 -0.17
CA LYS A 135 -9.50 -18.23 -1.51
C LYS A 135 -8.10 -17.72 -1.89
N LYS A 136 -7.33 -18.58 -2.60
CA LYS A 136 -6.02 -18.18 -3.14
C LYS A 136 -6.14 -16.89 -3.93
N ASP A 137 -5.18 -16.00 -3.73
CA ASP A 137 -5.13 -14.75 -4.48
C ASP A 137 -4.90 -15.05 -5.96
N HIS A 138 -5.66 -14.40 -6.80
CA HIS A 138 -5.52 -14.55 -8.24
C HIS A 138 -4.50 -13.51 -8.75
N TRP A 139 -3.63 -13.89 -9.69
CA TRP A 139 -2.72 -12.99 -10.40
C TRP A 139 -3.43 -11.75 -10.98
N ILE A 140 -4.74 -11.85 -11.25
CA ILE A 140 -5.61 -10.75 -11.65
C ILE A 140 -5.59 -9.60 -10.61
N SER A 141 -5.59 -9.91 -9.31
CA SER A 141 -5.51 -8.86 -8.28
C SER A 141 -4.20 -8.10 -8.34
N THR A 142 -3.09 -8.81 -8.56
CA THR A 142 -1.76 -8.19 -8.70
C THR A 142 -1.69 -7.28 -9.94
N LEU A 143 -2.27 -7.71 -11.07
CA LEU A 143 -2.38 -6.87 -12.27
C LEU A 143 -3.27 -5.65 -12.04
N LEU A 144 -4.36 -5.79 -11.28
CA LEU A 144 -5.23 -4.65 -10.94
C LEU A 144 -4.49 -3.64 -10.03
N TYR A 145 -3.71 -4.10 -9.05
CA TYR A 145 -2.87 -3.20 -8.25
C TYR A 145 -1.89 -2.42 -9.13
N LEU A 146 -1.20 -3.13 -10.03
CA LEU A 146 -0.25 -2.50 -10.95
C LEU A 146 -0.95 -1.49 -11.86
N ALA A 147 -2.06 -1.87 -12.49
CA ALA A 147 -2.83 -0.99 -13.35
C ALA A 147 -3.32 0.25 -12.60
N MET A 148 -3.88 0.07 -11.40
CA MET A 148 -4.30 1.20 -10.55
C MET A 148 -3.14 2.11 -10.17
N GLY A 149 -1.97 1.54 -9.82
CA GLY A 149 -0.78 2.32 -9.46
C GLY A 149 -0.29 3.22 -10.59
N TRP A 150 -0.48 2.82 -11.85
CA TRP A 150 -0.01 3.54 -13.03
C TRP A 150 -1.09 4.37 -13.76
N ILE A 151 -2.32 4.47 -13.23
CA ILE A 151 -3.38 5.34 -13.81
C ILE A 151 -2.91 6.80 -13.92
N ILE A 152 -1.98 7.25 -13.07
CA ILE A 152 -1.41 8.61 -13.10
C ILE A 152 -0.81 8.99 -14.47
N ILE A 153 -0.45 8.01 -15.30
CA ILE A 153 0.06 8.24 -16.66
C ILE A 153 -0.93 9.08 -17.49
N PHE A 154 -2.24 8.90 -17.31
CA PHE A 154 -3.26 9.69 -18.01
C PHE A 154 -3.34 11.15 -17.57
N ALA A 155 -2.76 11.49 -16.41
CA ALA A 155 -2.65 12.86 -15.90
C ALA A 155 -1.20 13.33 -15.78
N PHE A 156 -0.26 12.65 -16.45
CA PHE A 156 1.18 12.91 -16.29
C PHE A 156 1.57 14.31 -16.77
N GLY A 157 1.02 14.79 -17.91
CA GLY A 157 1.24 16.14 -18.38
C GLY A 157 0.84 17.23 -17.37
N PRO A 158 -0.42 17.24 -16.88
CA PRO A 158 -0.85 18.11 -15.80
C PRO A 158 -0.03 17.97 -14.51
N LEU A 159 0.43 16.75 -14.17
CA LEU A 159 1.28 16.51 -13.00
C LEU A 159 2.64 17.22 -13.15
N LEU A 160 3.30 17.10 -14.30
CA LEU A 160 4.58 17.77 -14.59
C LEU A 160 4.48 19.30 -14.54
N GLN A 161 3.31 19.86 -14.82
CA GLN A 161 3.09 21.32 -14.77
C GLN A 161 2.86 21.86 -13.35
N ARG A 162 2.42 20.99 -12.42
CA ARG A 162 1.94 21.41 -11.08
C ARG A 162 2.77 20.89 -9.92
N LEU A 163 3.58 19.86 -10.14
CA LEU A 163 4.48 19.32 -9.15
C LEU A 163 5.92 19.56 -9.57
N SER A 164 6.77 19.95 -8.62
CA SER A 164 8.19 20.16 -8.88
C SER A 164 8.87 18.88 -9.39
N PRO A 165 9.88 18.97 -10.27
CA PRO A 165 10.55 17.79 -10.83
C PRO A 165 11.03 16.78 -9.78
N PRO A 166 11.65 17.17 -8.65
CA PRO A 166 12.02 16.20 -7.61
C PRO A 166 10.83 15.46 -7.02
N GLY A 167 9.67 16.13 -6.85
CA GLY A 167 8.44 15.49 -6.38
C GLY A 167 7.96 14.42 -7.37
N VAL A 168 8.00 14.73 -8.67
CA VAL A 168 7.64 13.74 -9.72
C VAL A 168 8.61 12.55 -9.70
N TRP A 169 9.93 12.81 -9.58
CA TRP A 169 10.91 11.72 -9.51
C TRP A 169 10.68 10.78 -8.35
N TRP A 170 10.34 11.28 -7.16
CA TRP A 170 10.04 10.46 -6.01
C TRP A 170 8.76 9.63 -6.19
N LEU A 171 7.72 10.20 -6.84
CA LEU A 171 6.50 9.43 -7.17
C LEU A 171 6.79 8.30 -8.15
N VAL A 172 7.56 8.59 -9.21
CA VAL A 172 7.96 7.58 -10.21
C VAL A 172 8.83 6.50 -9.56
N ALA A 173 9.82 6.90 -8.75
CA ALA A 173 10.67 5.97 -8.02
C ALA A 173 9.84 5.04 -7.11
N GLY A 174 8.85 5.57 -6.41
CA GLY A 174 7.93 4.77 -5.60
C GLY A 174 7.13 3.77 -6.43
N GLY A 175 6.54 4.21 -7.55
CA GLY A 175 5.82 3.34 -8.48
C GLY A 175 6.70 2.24 -9.07
N CYS A 176 7.93 2.57 -9.47
CA CYS A 176 8.91 1.59 -9.93
C CYS A 176 9.30 0.60 -8.82
N THR A 177 9.50 1.08 -7.59
CA THR A 177 9.84 0.23 -6.44
C THR A 177 8.73 -0.78 -6.16
N TYR A 178 7.47 -0.35 -6.09
CA TYR A 178 6.33 -1.26 -5.95
C TYR A 178 6.25 -2.27 -7.10
N SER A 179 6.46 -1.82 -8.35
CA SER A 179 6.39 -2.68 -9.54
C SER A 179 7.50 -3.73 -9.55
N LEU A 180 8.73 -3.35 -9.20
CA LEU A 180 9.86 -4.28 -9.07
C LEU A 180 9.61 -5.32 -7.97
N GLY A 181 8.99 -4.91 -6.88
CA GLY A 181 8.63 -5.82 -5.80
C GLY A 181 7.74 -6.98 -6.27
N ILE A 182 6.85 -6.76 -7.24
CA ILE A 182 5.97 -7.81 -7.78
C ILE A 182 6.77 -8.98 -8.35
N ILE A 183 7.96 -8.72 -8.91
CA ILE A 183 8.84 -9.76 -9.43
C ILE A 183 9.22 -10.73 -8.31
N PHE A 184 9.60 -10.19 -7.14
CA PHE A 184 9.95 -11.00 -5.97
C PHE A 184 8.74 -11.70 -5.38
N TYR A 185 7.59 -11.05 -5.32
CA TYR A 185 6.33 -11.66 -4.90
C TYR A 185 5.97 -12.89 -5.76
N ALA A 186 6.16 -12.80 -7.07
CA ALA A 186 5.88 -13.87 -8.02
C ALA A 186 6.95 -14.99 -8.05
N TRP A 187 8.13 -14.74 -7.48
CA TRP A 187 9.26 -15.67 -7.55
C TRP A 187 9.25 -16.69 -6.41
N ASN A 188 8.33 -17.63 -6.47
CA ASN A 188 8.09 -18.65 -5.41
C ASN A 188 9.29 -19.54 -5.09
N ARG A 189 10.32 -19.60 -5.95
CA ARG A 189 11.55 -20.39 -5.69
C ARG A 189 12.60 -19.64 -4.88
N LEU A 190 12.42 -18.33 -4.71
CA LEU A 190 13.36 -17.49 -3.97
C LEU A 190 13.06 -17.58 -2.46
N PRO A 191 13.99 -18.02 -1.61
CA PRO A 191 13.80 -17.97 -0.17
C PRO A 191 13.51 -16.54 0.29
N PHE A 192 12.61 -16.38 1.26
CA PHE A 192 12.18 -15.08 1.77
C PHE A 192 11.54 -14.13 0.74
N ASN A 193 11.08 -14.66 -0.41
CA ASN A 193 10.50 -13.85 -1.48
C ASN A 193 9.42 -12.88 -0.98
N HIS A 194 8.57 -13.34 -0.05
CA HIS A 194 7.49 -12.52 0.51
C HIS A 194 8.01 -11.41 1.43
N ALA A 195 9.00 -11.69 2.27
CA ALA A 195 9.66 -10.67 3.10
C ALA A 195 10.43 -9.65 2.25
N ILE A 196 11.06 -10.09 1.16
CA ILE A 196 11.69 -9.19 0.18
C ILE A 196 10.63 -8.30 -0.46
N TRP A 197 9.50 -8.85 -0.88
CA TRP A 197 8.36 -8.09 -1.37
C TRP A 197 7.93 -6.99 -0.37
N HIS A 198 7.85 -7.32 0.92
CA HIS A 198 7.54 -6.35 1.98
C HIS A 198 8.52 -5.17 2.04
N LEU A 199 9.82 -5.42 1.82
CA LEU A 199 10.82 -4.35 1.77
C LEU A 199 10.60 -3.42 0.57
N PHE A 200 10.20 -3.95 -0.58
CA PHE A 200 9.83 -3.14 -1.73
C PHE A 200 8.55 -2.33 -1.48
N VAL A 201 7.57 -2.91 -0.79
CA VAL A 201 6.35 -2.17 -0.38
C VAL A 201 6.71 -1.03 0.56
N LEU A 202 7.59 -1.27 1.54
CA LEU A 202 8.06 -0.24 2.47
C LEU A 202 8.86 0.86 1.76
N GLY A 203 9.76 0.47 0.85
CA GLY A 203 10.54 1.41 0.04
C GLY A 203 9.67 2.28 -0.86
N GLY A 204 8.68 1.69 -1.54
CA GLY A 204 7.70 2.43 -2.34
C GLY A 204 6.87 3.39 -1.50
N SER A 205 6.41 2.94 -0.32
CA SER A 205 5.70 3.81 0.63
C SER A 205 6.58 4.98 1.10
N ALA A 206 7.85 4.73 1.40
CA ALA A 206 8.79 5.78 1.81
C ALA A 206 9.00 6.83 0.72
N CYS A 207 9.13 6.41 -0.54
CA CYS A 207 9.22 7.34 -1.68
C CYS A 207 7.97 8.21 -1.80
N HIS A 208 6.77 7.62 -1.70
CA HIS A 208 5.50 8.36 -1.76
C HIS A 208 5.31 9.29 -0.56
N VAL A 209 5.62 8.83 0.67
CA VAL A 209 5.59 9.68 1.87
C VAL A 209 6.52 10.87 1.71
N TRP A 210 7.73 10.65 1.22
CA TRP A 210 8.69 11.73 0.98
C TRP A 210 8.18 12.72 -0.07
N ALA A 211 7.69 12.21 -1.21
CA ALA A 211 7.14 13.05 -2.28
C ALA A 211 6.01 13.94 -1.75
N ILE A 212 5.09 13.36 -0.98
CA ILE A 212 3.92 14.06 -0.47
C ILE A 212 4.32 15.05 0.64
N SER A 213 5.15 14.64 1.59
CA SER A 213 5.59 15.49 2.71
C SER A 213 6.43 16.69 2.27
N CYS A 214 7.26 16.53 1.24
CA CYS A 214 8.20 17.59 0.84
C CYS A 214 7.70 18.46 -0.31
N TYR A 215 6.77 17.97 -1.14
CA TYR A 215 6.44 18.65 -2.41
C TYR A 215 4.93 18.84 -2.63
N VAL A 216 4.06 18.26 -1.80
CA VAL A 216 2.60 18.37 -1.93
C VAL A 216 1.98 19.11 -0.75
N LEU A 217 2.41 18.81 0.47
CA LEU A 217 1.81 19.35 1.69
C LEU A 217 2.34 20.72 2.14
N PRO A 218 3.60 21.12 1.89
CA PRO A 218 4.08 22.47 2.20
C PRO A 218 3.38 23.58 1.46
#